data_e20e9283ce74204fa1d4277151389257
#
_entry.id   e20e9283ce74204fa1d4277151389257
#
_cell.length_a   1.000
_cell.length_b   1.000
_cell.length_c   1.000
_cell.angle_alpha   90.00
_cell.angle_beta   90.00
_cell.angle_gamma   90.00
#
_symmetry.space_group_name_H-M   'P 1'
#
loop_
_entity.id
_entity.type
_entity.pdbx_description
1 polymer ?
#
loop_
_entity_poly.entity_id
_entity_poly.type
_entity_poly.pdbx_seq_one_letter_code
_entity_poly.pdbx_strand_id
1 'polypeptide(L)'
;MADNFGLKIGLEGEKEFKKALSEINQSFKVLGSEMKLATSQFDKNDQSVQALTARNTVLNKEIEAQKQKIETLRAALKNAADSFGENDRRTQNWQIQLNNAEAALNGMERELKDNNEALGQAENGFDEAGKEAEDFGKEIDKAGDESEDAGGKLKKVGEIAADVGKAMAA
;
A
#
# COMPACT_ATOMS: atom_id res chain seq x y z
N MET A 1 -43.74 -24.04 24.11
CA MET A 1 -43.42 -22.84 23.31
C MET A 1 -41.92 -22.83 23.13
N ALA A 2 -41.45 -23.50 22.11
CA ALA A 2 -40.01 -23.64 21.84
C ALA A 2 -39.57 -22.51 20.92
N ASP A 3 -38.91 -21.69 21.42
CA ASP A 3 -37.73 -20.88 21.11
C ASP A 3 -37.38 -20.64 19.65
N ASN A 4 -38.15 -19.74 19.04
CA ASN A 4 -37.76 -18.97 17.86
C ASN A 4 -36.67 -17.92 18.18
N PHE A 5 -36.22 -17.85 19.44
CA PHE A 5 -35.29 -16.78 19.87
C PHE A 5 -33.92 -16.90 19.22
N GLY A 6 -33.38 -18.11 19.12
CA GLY A 6 -32.09 -18.33 18.47
C GLY A 6 -32.11 -18.16 16.94
N LEU A 7 -33.20 -18.54 16.27
CA LEU A 7 -33.39 -18.36 14.82
C LEU A 7 -33.52 -16.88 14.45
N LYS A 8 -34.16 -16.10 15.30
CA LYS A 8 -34.39 -14.68 15.06
C LYS A 8 -33.12 -13.86 15.25
N ILE A 9 -32.30 -14.19 16.24
CA ILE A 9 -30.99 -13.56 16.45
C ILE A 9 -30.03 -13.88 15.29
N GLY A 10 -30.02 -15.13 14.81
CA GLY A 10 -29.20 -15.52 13.66
C GLY A 10 -29.55 -14.78 12.37
N LEU A 11 -30.84 -14.57 12.12
CA LEU A 11 -31.33 -13.86 10.93
C LEU A 11 -31.08 -12.33 11.00
N GLU A 12 -31.24 -11.74 12.16
CA GLU A 12 -30.95 -10.31 12.36
C GLU A 12 -29.44 -10.05 12.26
N GLY A 13 -28.61 -10.87 12.91
CA GLY A 13 -27.16 -10.77 12.81
C GLY A 13 -26.64 -10.96 11.38
N GLU A 14 -27.16 -11.93 10.63
CA GLU A 14 -26.77 -12.15 9.24
C GLU A 14 -27.05 -10.94 8.34
N LYS A 15 -28.19 -10.29 8.53
CA LYS A 15 -28.53 -9.07 7.78
C LYS A 15 -27.58 -7.92 8.07
N GLU A 16 -27.19 -7.74 9.33
CA GLU A 16 -26.25 -6.71 9.75
C GLU A 16 -24.84 -7.00 9.21
N PHE A 17 -24.38 -8.24 9.26
CA PHE A 17 -23.10 -8.64 8.66
C PHE A 17 -23.08 -8.43 7.14
N LYS A 18 -24.13 -8.78 6.43
CA LYS A 18 -24.27 -8.52 4.99
C LYS A 18 -24.24 -7.04 4.66
N LYS A 19 -24.88 -6.21 5.50
CA LYS A 19 -24.85 -4.75 5.35
C LYS A 19 -23.44 -4.21 5.57
N ALA A 20 -22.79 -4.59 6.66
CA ALA A 20 -21.41 -4.17 6.95
C ALA A 20 -20.44 -4.58 5.83
N LEU A 21 -20.55 -5.81 5.32
CA LEU A 21 -19.74 -6.27 4.18
C LEU A 21 -20.03 -5.49 2.90
N SER A 22 -21.29 -5.11 2.66
CA SER A 22 -21.67 -4.26 1.51
C SER A 22 -21.01 -2.89 1.60
N GLU A 23 -20.98 -2.28 2.78
CA GLU A 23 -20.33 -0.99 3.04
C GLU A 23 -18.81 -1.10 2.84
N ILE A 24 -18.17 -2.15 3.36
CA ILE A 24 -16.74 -2.42 3.15
C ILE A 24 -16.43 -2.66 1.66
N ASN A 25 -17.26 -3.42 0.96
CA ASN A 25 -17.07 -3.66 -0.48
C ASN A 25 -17.25 -2.35 -1.30
N GLN A 26 -18.11 -1.44 -0.86
CA GLN A 26 -18.22 -0.11 -1.47
C GLN A 26 -16.93 0.71 -1.22
N SER A 27 -16.35 0.63 -0.03
CA SER A 27 -15.06 1.27 0.27
C SER A 27 -13.95 0.73 -0.65
N PHE A 28 -13.91 -0.57 -0.93
CA PHE A 28 -12.96 -1.15 -1.92
C PHE A 28 -13.15 -0.60 -3.32
N LYS A 29 -14.37 -0.31 -3.76
CA LYS A 29 -14.60 0.33 -5.07
C LYS A 29 -14.03 1.74 -5.11
N VAL A 30 -14.17 2.49 -4.03
CA VAL A 30 -13.59 3.84 -3.90
C VAL A 30 -12.07 3.74 -3.91
N LEU A 31 -11.48 2.87 -3.09
CA LEU A 31 -10.03 2.65 -3.03
C LEU A 31 -9.45 2.18 -4.38
N GLY A 32 -10.13 1.29 -5.08
CA GLY A 32 -9.76 0.89 -6.44
C GLY A 32 -9.79 2.05 -7.45
N SER A 33 -10.69 3.01 -7.28
CA SER A 33 -10.71 4.26 -8.05
C SER A 33 -9.57 5.19 -7.65
N GLU A 34 -9.27 5.32 -6.36
CA GLU A 34 -8.10 6.07 -5.86
C GLU A 34 -6.79 5.47 -6.40
N MET A 35 -6.65 4.14 -6.39
CA MET A 35 -5.50 3.44 -6.96
C MET A 35 -5.32 3.74 -8.45
N LYS A 36 -6.41 3.69 -9.24
CA LYS A 36 -6.37 4.06 -10.66
C LYS A 36 -5.93 5.50 -10.86
N LEU A 37 -6.42 6.42 -10.04
CA LEU A 37 -6.03 7.83 -10.11
C LEU A 37 -4.55 8.00 -9.75
N ALA A 38 -4.11 7.41 -8.65
CA ALA A 38 -2.72 7.46 -8.19
C ALA A 38 -1.75 6.90 -9.23
N THR A 39 -2.11 5.78 -9.88
CA THR A 39 -1.25 5.12 -10.87
C THR A 39 -1.36 5.73 -12.27
N SER A 40 -2.41 6.50 -12.58
CA SER A 40 -2.60 7.13 -13.91
C SER A 40 -1.58 8.21 -14.23
N GLN A 41 -0.88 8.73 -13.23
CA GLN A 41 0.15 9.76 -13.36
C GLN A 41 1.53 9.18 -13.67
N PHE A 42 1.68 7.88 -13.65
CA PHE A 42 2.94 7.15 -13.80
C PHE A 42 2.82 6.08 -14.88
N ASP A 43 3.94 5.70 -15.47
CA ASP A 43 3.98 4.55 -16.37
C ASP A 43 3.64 3.25 -15.62
N LYS A 44 3.09 2.28 -16.35
CA LYS A 44 2.54 1.04 -15.75
C LYS A 44 3.54 0.26 -14.90
N ASN A 45 4.83 0.37 -15.20
CA ASN A 45 5.93 -0.28 -14.50
C ASN A 45 6.86 0.72 -13.80
N ASP A 46 6.40 1.95 -13.58
CA ASP A 46 7.19 2.96 -12.90
C ASP A 46 7.44 2.54 -11.45
N GLN A 47 8.71 2.43 -11.09
CA GLN A 47 9.21 2.10 -9.75
C GLN A 47 9.89 3.29 -9.09
N SER A 48 9.63 4.50 -9.58
CA SER A 48 10.08 5.71 -8.90
C SER A 48 9.54 5.80 -7.47
N VAL A 49 10.25 6.50 -6.60
CA VAL A 49 9.83 6.73 -5.20
C VAL A 49 8.42 7.32 -5.15
N GLN A 50 8.11 8.27 -6.04
CA GLN A 50 6.79 8.90 -6.12
C GLN A 50 5.70 7.89 -6.49
N ALA A 51 5.94 7.04 -7.50
CA ALA A 51 4.98 6.04 -7.96
C ALA A 51 4.72 4.98 -6.89
N LEU A 52 5.78 4.46 -6.25
CA LEU A 52 5.67 3.47 -5.18
C LEU A 52 5.01 4.04 -3.94
N THR A 53 5.34 5.27 -3.54
CA THR A 53 4.71 5.95 -2.40
C THR A 53 3.22 6.18 -2.64
N ALA A 54 2.83 6.62 -3.84
CA ALA A 54 1.43 6.81 -4.20
C ALA A 54 0.65 5.49 -4.14
N ARG A 55 1.21 4.38 -4.67
CA ARG A 55 0.61 3.05 -4.58
C ARG A 55 0.49 2.57 -3.14
N ASN A 56 1.55 2.69 -2.35
CA ASN A 56 1.57 2.25 -0.95
C ASN A 56 0.56 3.02 -0.09
N THR A 57 0.32 4.29 -0.37
CA THR A 57 -0.67 5.09 0.35
C THR A 57 -2.08 4.50 0.20
N VAL A 58 -2.47 4.10 -1.01
CA VAL A 58 -3.77 3.46 -1.26
C VAL A 58 -3.78 2.02 -0.75
N LEU A 59 -2.71 1.26 -0.99
CA LEU A 59 -2.58 -0.13 -0.58
C LEU A 59 -2.69 -0.29 0.95
N ASN A 60 -2.14 0.62 1.74
CA ASN A 60 -2.31 0.63 3.20
C ASN A 60 -3.78 0.80 3.61
N LYS A 61 -4.55 1.65 2.92
CA LYS A 61 -5.98 1.80 3.16
C LYS A 61 -6.75 0.53 2.76
N GLU A 62 -6.37 -0.12 1.66
CA GLU A 62 -6.97 -1.39 1.23
C GLU A 62 -6.69 -2.51 2.23
N ILE A 63 -5.48 -2.60 2.78
CA ILE A 63 -5.11 -3.56 3.84
C ILE A 63 -5.96 -3.34 5.09
N GLU A 64 -6.15 -2.09 5.51
CA GLU A 64 -6.99 -1.78 6.67
C GLU A 64 -8.45 -2.15 6.45
N ALA A 65 -9.00 -1.83 5.29
CA ALA A 65 -10.36 -2.24 4.91
C ALA A 65 -10.50 -3.77 4.83
N GLN A 66 -9.45 -4.48 4.37
CA GLN A 66 -9.43 -5.94 4.31
C GLN A 66 -9.39 -6.57 5.71
N LYS A 67 -8.65 -6.00 6.65
CA LYS A 67 -8.66 -6.43 8.05
C LYS A 67 -10.04 -6.28 8.68
N GLN A 68 -10.72 -5.14 8.47
CA GLN A 68 -12.09 -4.93 8.93
C GLN A 68 -13.07 -5.95 8.31
N LYS A 69 -12.89 -6.29 7.03
CA LYS A 69 -13.67 -7.32 6.36
C LYS A 69 -13.47 -8.68 7.02
N ILE A 70 -12.24 -9.06 7.33
CA ILE A 70 -11.91 -10.32 7.99
C ILE A 70 -12.53 -10.39 9.39
N GLU A 71 -12.47 -9.33 10.19
CA GLU A 71 -13.11 -9.28 11.50
C GLU A 71 -14.63 -9.45 11.40
N THR A 72 -15.26 -8.76 10.45
CA THR A 72 -16.69 -8.91 10.18
C THR A 72 -17.05 -10.33 9.77
N LEU A 73 -16.25 -10.96 8.90
CA LEU A 73 -16.45 -12.34 8.46
C LEU A 73 -16.25 -13.37 9.58
N ARG A 74 -15.27 -13.16 10.47
CA ARG A 74 -15.07 -14.01 11.66
C ARG A 74 -16.26 -13.95 12.60
N ALA A 75 -16.79 -12.73 12.83
CA ALA A 75 -17.98 -12.56 13.66
C ALA A 75 -19.22 -13.20 13.01
N ALA A 76 -19.39 -13.06 11.69
CA ALA A 76 -20.48 -13.70 10.95
C ALA A 76 -20.38 -15.23 10.94
N LEU A 77 -19.16 -15.77 10.78
CA LEU A 77 -18.90 -17.22 10.86
C LEU A 77 -19.26 -17.76 12.24
N LYS A 78 -18.79 -17.10 13.31
CA LYS A 78 -19.11 -17.48 14.67
C LYS A 78 -20.62 -17.48 14.93
N ASN A 79 -21.31 -16.41 14.54
CA ASN A 79 -22.77 -16.31 14.68
C ASN A 79 -23.50 -17.40 13.90
N ALA A 80 -23.05 -17.73 12.70
CA ALA A 80 -23.63 -18.79 11.89
C ALA A 80 -23.38 -20.18 12.52
N ALA A 81 -22.17 -20.45 13.02
CA ALA A 81 -21.84 -21.71 13.70
C ALA A 81 -22.66 -21.91 14.98
N ASP A 82 -22.80 -20.85 15.79
CA ASP A 82 -23.61 -20.88 17.01
C ASP A 82 -25.11 -21.07 16.70
N SER A 83 -25.62 -20.51 15.59
CA SER A 83 -27.04 -20.55 15.23
C SER A 83 -27.45 -21.79 14.43
N PHE A 84 -26.58 -22.31 13.57
CA PHE A 84 -26.93 -23.36 12.59
C PHE A 84 -26.03 -24.60 12.68
N GLY A 85 -24.91 -24.51 13.41
CA GLY A 85 -23.88 -25.54 13.49
C GLY A 85 -22.80 -25.40 12.41
N GLU A 86 -21.65 -26.00 12.68
CA GLU A 86 -20.45 -25.88 11.81
C GLU A 86 -20.64 -26.51 10.43
N ASN A 87 -21.45 -27.59 10.35
CA ASN A 87 -21.69 -28.33 9.10
C ASN A 87 -22.82 -27.73 8.26
N ASP A 88 -23.50 -26.67 8.72
CA ASP A 88 -24.54 -26.01 7.93
C ASP A 88 -23.92 -25.27 6.74
N ARG A 89 -24.58 -25.34 5.60
CA ARG A 89 -24.13 -24.70 4.36
C ARG A 89 -23.93 -23.19 4.50
N ARG A 90 -24.71 -22.53 5.35
CA ARG A 90 -24.59 -21.10 5.62
C ARG A 90 -23.28 -20.79 6.35
N THR A 91 -22.94 -21.61 7.33
CA THR A 91 -21.67 -21.53 8.07
C THR A 91 -20.50 -21.77 7.15
N GLN A 92 -20.57 -22.81 6.31
CA GLN A 92 -19.52 -23.10 5.32
C GLN A 92 -19.33 -21.96 4.31
N ASN A 93 -20.40 -21.30 3.90
CA ASN A 93 -20.31 -20.12 3.00
C ASN A 93 -19.56 -18.94 3.66
N TRP A 94 -19.76 -18.71 4.94
CA TRP A 94 -18.99 -17.69 5.69
C TRP A 94 -17.51 -18.08 5.81
N GLN A 95 -17.24 -19.38 6.04
CA GLN A 95 -15.86 -19.87 6.09
C GLN A 95 -15.12 -19.67 4.76
N ILE A 96 -15.78 -19.96 3.63
CA ILE A 96 -15.21 -19.74 2.29
C ILE A 96 -14.89 -18.27 2.08
N GLN A 97 -15.80 -17.36 2.46
CA GLN A 97 -15.57 -15.93 2.33
C GLN A 97 -14.42 -15.46 3.21
N LEU A 98 -14.30 -15.99 4.43
CA LEU A 98 -13.19 -15.67 5.33
C LEU A 98 -11.86 -16.14 4.75
N ASN A 99 -11.77 -17.37 4.28
CA ASN A 99 -10.55 -17.90 3.66
C ASN A 99 -10.12 -17.05 2.45
N ASN A 100 -11.06 -16.64 1.61
CA ASN A 100 -10.79 -15.79 0.46
C ASN A 100 -10.32 -14.38 0.89
N ALA A 101 -10.89 -13.84 1.97
CA ALA A 101 -10.49 -12.54 2.48
C ALA A 101 -9.09 -12.58 3.11
N GLU A 102 -8.75 -13.63 3.83
CA GLU A 102 -7.40 -13.84 4.40
C GLU A 102 -6.35 -14.04 3.29
N ALA A 103 -6.68 -14.80 2.24
CA ALA A 103 -5.81 -14.96 1.08
C ALA A 103 -5.56 -13.62 0.35
N ALA A 104 -6.59 -12.78 0.22
CA ALA A 104 -6.46 -11.44 -0.36
C ALA A 104 -5.57 -10.53 0.51
N LEU A 105 -5.72 -10.55 1.84
CA LEU A 105 -4.86 -9.79 2.75
C LEU A 105 -3.39 -10.20 2.58
N ASN A 106 -3.09 -11.48 2.57
CA ASN A 106 -1.73 -11.98 2.36
C ASN A 106 -1.13 -11.54 1.02
N GLY A 107 -1.95 -11.38 -0.02
CA GLY A 107 -1.55 -10.83 -1.30
C GLY A 107 -1.17 -9.36 -1.21
N MET A 108 -2.01 -8.54 -0.58
CA MET A 108 -1.79 -7.10 -0.37
C MET A 108 -0.56 -6.82 0.50
N GLU A 109 -0.39 -7.57 1.59
CA GLU A 109 0.76 -7.42 2.49
C GLU A 109 2.09 -7.79 1.79
N ARG A 110 2.04 -8.77 0.89
CA ARG A 110 3.19 -9.15 0.06
C ARG A 110 3.54 -8.04 -0.94
N GLU A 111 2.55 -7.50 -1.63
CA GLU A 111 2.73 -6.37 -2.54
C GLU A 111 3.30 -5.15 -1.81
N LEU A 112 2.78 -4.83 -0.62
CA LEU A 112 3.30 -3.73 0.19
C LEU A 112 4.76 -3.96 0.58
N LYS A 113 5.12 -5.19 0.95
CA LYS A 113 6.49 -5.57 1.26
C LYS A 113 7.42 -5.38 0.05
N ASP A 114 7.01 -5.90 -1.11
CA ASP A 114 7.80 -5.80 -2.35
C ASP A 114 8.00 -4.32 -2.76
N ASN A 115 6.97 -3.49 -2.63
CA ASN A 115 7.05 -2.05 -2.88
C ASN A 115 7.98 -1.34 -1.88
N ASN A 116 7.95 -1.73 -0.60
CA ASN A 116 8.84 -1.15 0.41
C ASN A 116 10.30 -1.56 0.20
N GLU A 117 10.56 -2.78 -0.25
CA GLU A 117 11.90 -3.23 -0.64
C GLU A 117 12.41 -2.43 -1.85
N ALA A 118 11.58 -2.19 -2.84
CA ALA A 118 11.91 -1.37 -3.99
C ALA A 118 12.14 0.11 -3.61
N LEU A 119 11.36 0.66 -2.68
CA LEU A 119 11.58 2.00 -2.12
C LEU A 119 12.94 2.11 -1.43
N GLY A 120 13.28 1.15 -0.56
CA GLY A 120 14.59 1.12 0.11
C GLY A 120 15.77 1.04 -0.87
N GLN A 121 15.62 0.31 -1.97
CA GLN A 121 16.62 0.25 -3.02
C GLN A 121 16.74 1.58 -3.79
N ALA A 122 15.61 2.23 -4.08
CA ALA A 122 15.59 3.52 -4.76
C ALA A 122 16.21 4.63 -3.88
N GLU A 123 15.88 4.67 -2.59
CA GLU A 123 16.46 5.62 -1.62
C GLU A 123 17.98 5.42 -1.51
N ASN A 124 18.45 4.17 -1.39
CA ASN A 124 19.90 3.88 -1.36
C ASN A 124 20.59 4.29 -2.66
N GLY A 125 19.97 4.09 -3.82
CA GLY A 125 20.48 4.52 -5.12
C GLY A 125 20.60 6.04 -5.23
N PHE A 126 19.66 6.80 -4.64
CA PHE A 126 19.75 8.26 -4.56
C PHE A 126 20.85 8.74 -3.62
N ASP A 127 21.05 8.08 -2.48
CA ASP A 127 22.16 8.38 -1.56
C ASP A 127 23.53 8.14 -2.20
N GLU A 128 23.69 7.06 -2.98
CA GLU A 128 24.92 6.79 -3.73
C GLU A 128 25.12 7.82 -4.84
N ALA A 129 24.10 8.12 -5.64
CA ALA A 129 24.18 9.13 -6.68
C ALA A 129 24.46 10.54 -6.12
N GLY A 130 23.90 10.86 -4.94
CA GLY A 130 24.18 12.11 -4.23
C GLY A 130 25.63 12.21 -3.77
N LYS A 131 26.20 11.11 -3.27
CA LYS A 131 27.64 11.04 -2.89
C LYS A 131 28.55 11.15 -4.10
N GLU A 132 28.24 10.44 -5.18
CA GLU A 132 29.01 10.54 -6.42
C GLU A 132 28.97 11.97 -7.01
N ALA A 133 27.81 12.65 -6.97
CA ALA A 133 27.68 14.03 -7.41
C ALA A 133 28.46 15.01 -6.52
N GLU A 134 28.49 14.77 -5.20
CA GLU A 134 29.29 15.57 -4.25
C GLU A 134 30.79 15.35 -4.46
N ASP A 135 31.24 14.11 -4.68
CA ASP A 135 32.63 13.79 -4.94
C ASP A 135 33.09 14.34 -6.30
N PHE A 136 32.23 14.26 -7.33
CA PHE A 136 32.48 14.91 -8.63
C PHE A 136 32.57 16.45 -8.49
N GLY A 137 31.72 17.06 -7.68
CA GLY A 137 31.79 18.48 -7.35
C GLY A 137 33.14 18.87 -6.69
N LYS A 138 33.66 18.02 -5.78
CA LYS A 138 34.96 18.23 -5.13
C LYS A 138 36.14 18.06 -6.11
N GLU A 139 36.05 17.14 -7.07
CA GLU A 139 37.05 16.97 -8.13
C GLU A 139 37.07 18.17 -9.08
N ILE A 140 35.88 18.73 -9.41
CA ILE A 140 35.77 19.93 -10.24
C ILE A 140 36.36 21.16 -9.51
N ASP A 141 36.07 21.32 -8.21
CA ASP A 141 36.64 22.42 -7.41
C ASP A 141 38.18 22.34 -7.38
N LYS A 142 38.76 21.15 -7.28
CA LYS A 142 40.23 20.95 -7.37
C LYS A 142 40.77 21.28 -8.76
N ALA A 143 40.04 20.89 -9.82
CA ALA A 143 40.46 21.22 -11.19
C ALA A 143 40.26 22.72 -11.54
N GLY A 144 39.32 23.38 -10.83
CA GLY A 144 39.05 24.82 -10.98
C GLY A 144 40.14 25.74 -10.39
N ASP A 145 40.81 25.26 -9.34
CA ASP A 145 41.95 25.98 -8.76
C ASP A 145 43.19 26.02 -9.72
N GLU A 146 43.22 25.15 -10.73
CA GLU A 146 44.25 25.13 -11.75
C GLU A 146 43.93 25.93 -13.03
N SER A 147 42.70 26.53 -13.16
CA SER A 147 42.23 27.23 -14.35
C SER A 147 41.13 28.24 -14.05
N GLU A 148 41.50 29.51 -13.78
CA GLU A 148 40.57 30.57 -13.34
C GLU A 148 39.39 30.91 -14.27
N ASP A 149 39.41 30.50 -15.57
CA ASP A 149 38.35 30.87 -16.54
C ASP A 149 37.37 29.74 -16.84
N ALA A 150 37.70 28.49 -16.56
CA ALA A 150 36.82 27.35 -16.70
C ALA A 150 36.11 27.00 -15.38
N GLY A 151 36.70 27.33 -14.24
CA GLY A 151 36.25 27.01 -12.90
C GLY A 151 34.89 27.63 -12.53
N GLY A 152 34.60 28.82 -12.98
CA GLY A 152 33.36 29.51 -12.66
C GLY A 152 32.10 28.90 -13.30
N LYS A 153 32.24 28.30 -14.47
CA LYS A 153 31.13 27.60 -15.17
C LYS A 153 30.90 26.20 -14.62
N LEU A 154 31.97 25.51 -14.24
CA LEU A 154 31.93 24.15 -13.67
C LEU A 154 31.45 24.16 -12.21
N LYS A 155 31.79 25.18 -11.43
CA LYS A 155 31.28 25.37 -10.06
C LYS A 155 29.76 25.51 -10.03
N LYS A 156 29.16 26.23 -10.98
CA LYS A 156 27.71 26.31 -11.11
C LYS A 156 27.05 24.98 -11.42
N VAL A 157 27.70 24.12 -12.20
CA VAL A 157 27.19 22.77 -12.50
C VAL A 157 27.26 21.88 -11.25
N GLY A 158 28.32 21.97 -10.46
CA GLY A 158 28.45 21.26 -9.19
C GLY A 158 27.41 21.70 -8.15
N GLU A 159 27.14 22.99 -8.03
CA GLU A 159 26.10 23.54 -7.15
C GLU A 159 24.70 23.09 -7.57
N ILE A 160 24.40 23.07 -8.88
CA ILE A 160 23.12 22.56 -9.41
C ILE A 160 22.97 21.06 -9.14
N ALA A 161 24.03 20.27 -9.31
CA ALA A 161 23.98 18.83 -9.03
C ALA A 161 23.80 18.54 -7.53
N ALA A 162 24.42 19.32 -6.64
CA ALA A 162 24.24 19.18 -5.20
C ALA A 162 22.84 19.60 -4.74
N ASP A 163 22.25 20.64 -5.34
CA ASP A 163 20.88 21.08 -5.03
C ASP A 163 19.84 20.10 -5.54
N VAL A 164 20.06 19.48 -6.70
CA VAL A 164 19.22 18.39 -7.21
C VAL A 164 19.29 17.17 -6.28
N GLY A 165 20.48 16.81 -5.81
CA GLY A 165 20.67 15.71 -4.84
C GLY A 165 19.95 15.96 -3.52
N LYS A 166 19.97 17.20 -3.00
CA LYS A 166 19.24 17.58 -1.78
C LYS A 166 17.73 17.65 -1.96
N ALA A 167 17.25 18.09 -3.12
CA ALA A 167 15.82 18.16 -3.44
C ALA A 167 15.20 16.77 -3.66
N MET A 168 16.00 15.77 -4.03
CA MET A 168 15.56 14.37 -4.17
C MET A 168 15.61 13.61 -2.83
N ALA A 169 16.35 14.09 -1.83
CA ALA A 169 16.46 13.48 -0.50
C ALA A 169 15.48 14.07 0.55
N ALA A 170 14.67 15.06 0.18
CA ALA A 170 13.64 15.70 1.00
C ALA A 170 12.24 15.28 0.60
#